data_b0cbef5abcf490c65d9dd63485d5c3f8
#
_entry.id   b0cbef5abcf490c65d9dd63485d5c3f8
#
_cell.length_a   1.000
_cell.length_b   1.000
_cell.length_c   1.000
_cell.angle_alpha   90.00
_cell.angle_beta   90.00
_cell.angle_gamma   90.00
#
_symmetry.space_group_name_H-M   'P 1'
#
loop_
_entity.id
_entity.type
_entity.pdbx_description
1 polymer ?
#
loop_
_entity_poly.entity_id
_entity_poly.type
_entity_poly.pdbx_seq_one_letter_code
_entity_poly.pdbx_strand_id
1 'polypeptide(L)'
;MELNIMDCLLPVTWAVGMGTIIWLFRKGNVENAATSSTANRQILTADQTFNLMKCRRSVSPKDYVPGGNVSTKDLHRMLEAANWAPTHGKTQPWHYVILSGTAAIQTYLDFISDWYTKRADTIAEEKLARVRTKYERLSEFWPEKVCHVALIVMRRQALPDKRMPEWEEMCATACSVQNMHLMATSMGIGGYWSSQTWCKEAWESEDVREYLNISQEDKLLGAFTIGEVNPSTKFRSTRRPILDSVEFRSN
;
A
#
# COMPACT_ATOMS: atom_id res chain seq x y z
N MET A 1 24.09 -1.75 -48.20
CA MET A 1 24.39 -3.08 -47.65
C MET A 1 23.52 -3.21 -46.41
N GLU A 2 22.28 -3.66 -46.62
CA GLU A 2 21.24 -3.79 -45.62
C GLU A 2 21.48 -5.07 -44.80
N LEU A 3 21.52 -4.96 -43.49
CA LEU A 3 21.56 -6.11 -42.58
C LEU A 3 20.15 -6.36 -42.04
N ASN A 4 19.63 -7.49 -42.50
CA ASN A 4 18.34 -8.08 -42.22
C ASN A 4 18.29 -8.56 -40.75
N ILE A 5 17.32 -8.06 -39.96
CA ILE A 5 17.04 -8.51 -38.59
C ILE A 5 15.93 -9.57 -38.66
N MET A 6 16.30 -10.76 -38.99
CA MET A 6 15.50 -11.97 -38.79
C MET A 6 16.44 -13.12 -38.55
N ASP A 7 16.65 -13.49 -37.29
CA ASP A 7 16.99 -14.84 -36.83
C ASP A 7 17.38 -14.82 -35.35
N CYS A 8 16.42 -15.07 -34.49
CA CYS A 8 16.60 -15.66 -33.16
C CYS A 8 15.21 -15.95 -32.53
N LEU A 9 14.48 -16.86 -33.17
CA LEU A 9 13.37 -17.56 -32.50
C LEU A 9 13.90 -18.92 -32.02
N LEU A 10 14.19 -19.03 -30.73
CA LEU A 10 14.33 -20.33 -30.05
C LEU A 10 12.97 -20.74 -29.45
N PRO A 11 12.58 -22.00 -29.55
CA PRO A 11 11.29 -22.46 -29.08
C PRO A 11 11.29 -22.59 -27.56
N VAL A 12 10.36 -21.90 -26.90
CA VAL A 12 10.09 -22.05 -25.44
C VAL A 12 9.16 -23.26 -25.29
N THR A 13 9.70 -24.32 -24.72
CA THR A 13 8.91 -25.47 -24.25
C THR A 13 8.05 -25.08 -23.05
N TRP A 14 6.74 -25.35 -23.12
CA TRP A 14 5.78 -25.12 -22.05
C TRP A 14 6.02 -26.12 -20.90
N ALA A 15 6.45 -25.60 -19.74
CA ALA A 15 6.29 -26.30 -18.47
C ALA A 15 5.12 -25.64 -17.71
N VAL A 16 4.08 -26.43 -17.48
CA VAL A 16 2.91 -26.04 -16.68
C VAL A 16 3.33 -26.03 -15.21
N GLY A 17 3.34 -24.86 -14.59
CA GLY A 17 3.59 -24.72 -13.16
C GLY A 17 3.54 -23.27 -12.74
N MET A 18 2.54 -22.90 -11.97
CA MET A 18 2.30 -21.65 -11.23
C MET A 18 2.70 -20.35 -11.95
N GLY A 19 1.71 -19.71 -12.56
CA GLY A 19 1.89 -18.47 -13.31
C GLY A 19 2.15 -17.26 -12.40
N THR A 20 3.42 -16.93 -12.20
CA THR A 20 3.81 -15.62 -11.73
C THR A 20 3.75 -14.66 -12.92
N ILE A 21 2.72 -13.82 -13.01
CA ILE A 21 2.69 -12.74 -14.01
C ILE A 21 3.67 -11.67 -13.53
N ILE A 22 4.91 -11.76 -13.99
CA ILE A 22 5.90 -10.70 -13.84
C ILE A 22 5.61 -9.66 -14.92
N TRP A 23 5.04 -8.52 -14.56
CA TRP A 23 5.00 -7.36 -15.43
C TRP A 23 6.39 -6.74 -15.51
N LEU A 24 7.09 -7.02 -16.59
CA LEU A 24 8.33 -6.32 -16.93
C LEU A 24 7.97 -4.90 -17.39
N PHE A 25 8.11 -3.93 -16.50
CA PHE A 25 8.09 -2.52 -16.89
C PHE A 25 9.35 -2.19 -17.67
N ARG A 26 9.19 -1.96 -18.97
CA ARG A 26 10.20 -1.37 -19.83
C ARG A 26 10.54 0.01 -19.26
N LYS A 27 11.82 0.27 -18.93
CA LYS A 27 12.33 1.60 -18.61
C LYS A 27 12.07 2.53 -19.80
N GLY A 28 10.93 3.21 -19.80
CA GLY A 28 10.74 4.40 -20.60
C GLY A 28 11.53 5.50 -19.95
N ASN A 29 12.42 6.15 -20.67
CA ASN A 29 13.08 7.37 -20.25
C ASN A 29 12.00 8.40 -19.92
N VAL A 30 11.77 8.65 -18.63
CA VAL A 30 11.08 9.84 -18.19
C VAL A 30 12.10 10.96 -18.28
N GLU A 31 12.07 11.69 -19.39
CA GLU A 31 12.79 12.95 -19.50
C GLU A 31 12.28 13.86 -18.39
N ASN A 32 13.18 14.22 -17.47
CA ASN A 32 12.96 15.24 -16.47
C ASN A 32 12.81 16.59 -17.16
N ALA A 33 11.61 16.92 -17.59
CA ALA A 33 11.26 18.27 -17.97
C ALA A 33 11.13 19.13 -16.71
N ALA A 34 12.23 19.46 -16.07
CA ALA A 34 12.30 20.55 -15.11
C ALA A 34 12.31 21.89 -15.90
N THR A 35 11.21 22.20 -16.56
CA THR A 35 10.98 23.55 -17.03
C THR A 35 10.42 24.37 -15.86
N SER A 36 11.25 25.24 -15.31
CA SER A 36 10.88 26.30 -14.40
C SER A 36 9.98 27.29 -15.16
N SER A 37 8.72 26.98 -15.29
CA SER A 37 7.69 27.92 -15.63
C SER A 37 7.02 28.37 -14.33
N THR A 38 7.18 29.63 -13.96
CA THR A 38 6.35 30.33 -12.96
C THR A 38 4.92 30.53 -13.44
N ALA A 39 4.46 29.75 -14.42
CA ALA A 39 3.11 29.72 -14.92
C ALA A 39 2.20 29.15 -13.84
N ASN A 40 1.47 30.06 -13.20
CA ASN A 40 0.19 29.90 -12.51
C ASN A 40 -0.10 28.47 -11.95
N ARG A 41 0.70 28.03 -10.97
CA ARG A 41 0.37 26.83 -10.20
C ARG A 41 -0.91 27.13 -9.45
N GLN A 42 -2.03 26.59 -9.92
CA GLN A 42 -3.28 26.65 -9.19
C GLN A 42 -3.15 25.78 -7.93
N ILE A 43 -2.60 26.38 -6.88
CA ILE A 43 -2.49 25.75 -5.56
C ILE A 43 -3.86 25.91 -4.91
N LEU A 44 -4.34 24.84 -4.27
CA LEU A 44 -5.53 24.89 -3.44
C LEU A 44 -5.42 26.00 -2.40
N THR A 45 -6.52 26.66 -2.09
CA THR A 45 -6.55 27.63 -0.98
C THR A 45 -6.29 26.92 0.36
N ALA A 46 -5.90 27.68 1.38
CA ALA A 46 -5.70 27.12 2.73
C ALA A 46 -6.97 26.42 3.22
N ASP A 47 -8.15 26.99 2.99
CA ASP A 47 -9.43 26.39 3.39
C ASP A 47 -9.73 25.09 2.63
N GLN A 48 -9.46 25.05 1.33
CA GLN A 48 -9.63 23.83 0.55
C GLN A 48 -8.72 22.72 1.02
N THR A 49 -7.44 23.04 1.29
CA THR A 49 -6.45 22.11 1.81
C THR A 49 -6.86 21.59 3.21
N PHE A 50 -7.25 22.50 4.10
CA PHE A 50 -7.70 22.15 5.44
C PHE A 50 -8.97 21.29 5.41
N ASN A 51 -9.93 21.60 4.55
CA ASN A 51 -11.15 20.83 4.39
C ASN A 51 -10.87 19.41 3.87
N LEU A 52 -9.95 19.24 2.91
CA LEU A 52 -9.52 17.92 2.44
C LEU A 52 -8.97 17.07 3.60
N MET A 53 -8.05 17.64 4.39
CA MET A 53 -7.50 16.95 5.57
C MET A 53 -8.57 16.61 6.59
N LYS A 54 -9.52 17.54 6.81
CA LYS A 54 -10.62 17.39 7.76
C LYS A 54 -11.65 16.36 7.29
N CYS A 55 -11.86 16.20 5.99
CA CYS A 55 -12.79 15.24 5.39
C CYS A 55 -12.22 13.82 5.30
N ARG A 56 -10.90 13.65 5.23
CA ARG A 56 -10.27 12.33 5.16
C ARG A 56 -10.70 11.46 6.34
N ARG A 57 -11.22 10.26 6.02
CA ARG A 57 -11.65 9.25 7.02
C ARG A 57 -11.03 7.90 6.69
N SER A 58 -10.71 7.15 7.74
CA SER A 58 -10.45 5.71 7.64
C SER A 58 -11.80 5.01 7.52
N VAL A 59 -12.14 4.61 6.32
CA VAL A 59 -13.39 3.89 6.02
C VAL A 59 -13.13 2.40 6.15
N SER A 60 -13.83 1.75 7.07
CA SER A 60 -13.66 0.31 7.27
C SER A 60 -14.05 -0.46 6.00
N PRO A 61 -13.31 -1.52 5.61
CA PRO A 61 -13.65 -2.33 4.45
C PRO A 61 -15.08 -2.91 4.49
N LYS A 62 -15.65 -3.14 5.67
CA LYS A 62 -17.05 -3.57 5.81
C LYS A 62 -18.06 -2.56 5.23
N ASP A 63 -17.68 -1.28 5.18
CA ASP A 63 -18.51 -0.17 4.72
C ASP A 63 -18.28 0.15 3.23
N TYR A 64 -17.43 -0.61 2.52
CA TYR A 64 -17.26 -0.51 1.08
C TYR A 64 -18.46 -1.12 0.35
N VAL A 65 -18.70 -0.65 -0.86
CA VAL A 65 -19.76 -1.14 -1.75
C VAL A 65 -19.41 -2.54 -2.22
N PRO A 66 -20.29 -3.55 -2.04
CA PRO A 66 -20.10 -4.88 -2.60
C PRO A 66 -20.02 -4.81 -4.13
N GLY A 67 -19.06 -5.52 -4.74
CA GLY A 67 -18.83 -5.47 -6.18
C GLY A 67 -18.38 -4.09 -6.69
N GLY A 68 -17.96 -3.19 -5.78
CA GLY A 68 -17.47 -1.86 -6.13
C GLY A 68 -16.24 -1.90 -7.04
N ASN A 69 -16.00 -0.80 -7.73
CA ASN A 69 -14.89 -0.69 -8.67
C ASN A 69 -14.04 0.56 -8.39
N VAL A 70 -12.74 0.34 -8.17
CA VAL A 70 -11.72 1.38 -8.20
C VAL A 70 -10.78 1.06 -9.33
N SER A 71 -10.71 1.94 -10.33
CA SER A 71 -9.93 1.68 -11.53
C SER A 71 -8.42 1.65 -11.26
N THR A 72 -7.67 0.90 -12.09
CA THR A 72 -6.20 0.92 -12.05
C THR A 72 -5.64 2.33 -12.27
N LYS A 73 -6.33 3.17 -13.06
CA LYS A 73 -5.95 4.58 -13.26
C LYS A 73 -6.05 5.38 -11.96
N ASP A 74 -7.12 5.17 -11.19
CA ASP A 74 -7.30 5.86 -9.90
C ASP A 74 -6.30 5.36 -8.87
N LEU A 75 -6.04 4.06 -8.83
CA LEU A 75 -4.98 3.48 -8.01
C LEU A 75 -3.60 4.09 -8.35
N HIS A 76 -3.25 4.19 -9.63
CA HIS A 76 -1.99 4.82 -10.05
C HIS A 76 -1.91 6.27 -9.60
N ARG A 77 -3.00 7.02 -9.67
CA ARG A 77 -3.04 8.42 -9.20
C ARG A 77 -2.82 8.54 -7.70
N MET A 78 -3.36 7.59 -6.93
CA MET A 78 -3.11 7.50 -5.48
C MET A 78 -1.64 7.19 -5.18
N LEU A 79 -1.04 6.25 -5.90
CA LEU A 79 0.38 5.87 -5.74
C LEU A 79 1.32 7.01 -6.20
N GLU A 80 0.95 7.74 -7.24
CA GLU A 80 1.70 8.93 -7.65
C GLU A 80 1.68 10.00 -6.57
N ALA A 81 0.54 10.28 -5.96
CA ALA A 81 0.44 11.20 -4.84
C ALA A 81 1.29 10.74 -3.65
N ALA A 82 1.31 9.44 -3.37
CA ALA A 82 2.16 8.85 -2.35
C ALA A 82 3.64 9.15 -2.57
N ASN A 83 4.09 9.13 -3.83
CA ASN A 83 5.49 9.37 -4.19
C ASN A 83 5.97 10.82 -3.94
N TRP A 84 5.06 11.75 -3.68
CA TRP A 84 5.37 13.14 -3.32
C TRP A 84 5.52 13.37 -1.82
N ALA A 85 5.70 12.32 -1.04
CA ALA A 85 5.99 12.45 0.39
C ALA A 85 7.41 12.99 0.63
N PRO A 86 7.63 13.71 1.75
CA PRO A 86 8.96 14.13 2.14
C PRO A 86 9.83 12.93 2.54
N THR A 87 11.12 13.00 2.21
CA THR A 87 12.09 11.96 2.55
C THR A 87 13.47 12.58 2.79
N HIS A 88 14.15 12.16 3.83
CA HIS A 88 15.52 12.56 4.10
C HIS A 88 16.48 11.81 3.15
N GLY A 89 17.55 12.50 2.69
CA GLY A 89 18.56 11.89 1.81
C GLY A 89 18.01 11.33 0.48
N LYS A 90 16.78 11.68 0.11
CA LYS A 90 16.09 11.15 -1.10
C LYS A 90 16.00 9.64 -1.12
N THR A 91 15.92 8.98 0.05
CA THR A 91 15.86 7.53 0.15
C THR A 91 14.57 6.95 -0.43
N GLN A 92 13.46 7.69 -0.39
CA GLN A 92 12.14 7.25 -0.89
C GLN A 92 11.80 5.83 -0.43
N PRO A 93 11.73 5.58 0.89
CA PRO A 93 11.73 4.23 1.45
C PRO A 93 10.41 3.48 1.28
N TRP A 94 9.38 4.14 0.77
CA TRP A 94 8.08 3.49 0.55
C TRP A 94 8.13 2.51 -0.63
N HIS A 95 7.64 1.33 -0.37
CA HIS A 95 7.41 0.31 -1.37
C HIS A 95 6.04 -0.31 -1.13
N TYR A 96 5.30 -0.54 -2.20
CA TYR A 96 3.94 -1.07 -2.13
C TYR A 96 3.85 -2.37 -2.91
N VAL A 97 3.38 -3.44 -2.26
CA VAL A 97 2.96 -4.66 -2.95
C VAL A 97 1.45 -4.59 -3.12
N ILE A 98 1.00 -4.53 -4.35
CA ILE A 98 -0.41 -4.31 -4.67
C ILE A 98 -1.09 -5.65 -5.00
N LEU A 99 -2.13 -5.96 -4.25
CA LEU A 99 -3.04 -7.06 -4.54
C LEU A 99 -4.31 -6.47 -5.15
N SER A 100 -4.62 -6.83 -6.38
CA SER A 100 -5.76 -6.28 -7.12
C SER A 100 -6.75 -7.37 -7.49
N GLY A 101 -8.01 -7.12 -7.15
CA GLY A 101 -9.12 -8.01 -7.48
C GLY A 101 -9.25 -9.21 -6.53
N THR A 102 -10.39 -9.85 -6.61
CA THR A 102 -10.84 -10.93 -5.72
C THR A 102 -9.82 -12.06 -5.59
N ALA A 103 -9.30 -12.56 -6.72
CA ALA A 103 -8.40 -13.72 -6.72
C ALA A 103 -7.08 -13.43 -6.00
N ALA A 104 -6.43 -12.28 -6.27
CA ALA A 104 -5.16 -11.93 -5.63
C ALA A 104 -5.32 -11.70 -4.11
N ILE A 105 -6.43 -11.07 -3.71
CA ILE A 105 -6.75 -10.82 -2.30
C ILE A 105 -7.00 -12.16 -1.58
N GLN A 106 -7.79 -13.05 -2.18
CA GLN A 106 -8.05 -14.36 -1.58
C GLN A 106 -6.79 -15.20 -1.49
N THR A 107 -5.98 -15.27 -2.56
CA THR A 107 -4.70 -15.99 -2.56
C THR A 107 -3.78 -15.52 -1.43
N TYR A 108 -3.73 -14.22 -1.15
CA TYR A 108 -2.95 -13.69 -0.03
C TYR A 108 -3.52 -14.12 1.32
N LEU A 109 -4.84 -14.05 1.51
CA LEU A 109 -5.48 -14.50 2.76
C LEU A 109 -5.22 -15.99 3.00
N ASP A 110 -5.37 -16.81 1.96
CA ASP A 110 -5.11 -18.26 2.01
C ASP A 110 -3.65 -18.54 2.35
N PHE A 111 -2.71 -17.85 1.71
CA PHE A 111 -1.28 -17.99 2.01
C PHE A 111 -0.96 -17.72 3.49
N ILE A 112 -1.52 -16.65 4.06
CA ILE A 112 -1.34 -16.34 5.49
C ILE A 112 -1.99 -17.42 6.37
N SER A 113 -3.19 -17.87 6.06
CA SER A 113 -3.88 -18.94 6.81
C SER A 113 -3.09 -20.25 6.79
N ASP A 114 -2.61 -20.64 5.62
CA ASP A 114 -1.80 -21.85 5.41
C ASP A 114 -0.49 -21.78 6.17
N TRP A 115 0.14 -20.60 6.23
CA TRP A 115 1.37 -20.40 7.00
C TRP A 115 1.17 -20.77 8.48
N TYR A 116 0.05 -20.35 9.09
CA TYR A 116 -0.30 -20.69 10.47
C TYR A 116 -0.70 -22.17 10.61
N THR A 117 -1.44 -22.71 9.68
CA THR A 117 -1.87 -24.11 9.70
C THR A 117 -0.68 -25.07 9.68
N LYS A 118 0.33 -24.78 8.87
CA LYS A 118 1.56 -25.58 8.78
C LYS A 118 2.43 -25.51 10.04
N ARG A 119 2.17 -24.58 10.95
CA ARG A 119 2.93 -24.36 12.21
C ARG A 119 2.06 -24.52 13.46
N ALA A 120 0.95 -25.23 13.33
CA ALA A 120 -0.03 -25.38 14.40
C ALA A 120 0.54 -26.08 15.66
N ASP A 121 1.59 -26.87 15.51
CA ASP A 121 2.32 -27.54 16.60
C ASP A 121 3.25 -26.60 17.38
N THR A 122 3.64 -25.47 16.80
CA THR A 122 4.59 -24.51 17.39
C THR A 122 3.94 -23.21 17.86
N ILE A 123 2.68 -22.97 17.48
CA ILE A 123 1.93 -21.74 17.80
C ILE A 123 0.83 -22.07 18.78
N ALA A 124 0.68 -21.23 19.82
CA ALA A 124 -0.36 -21.38 20.83
C ALA A 124 -1.76 -21.46 20.22
N GLU A 125 -2.59 -22.43 20.66
CA GLU A 125 -3.95 -22.65 20.13
C GLU A 125 -4.83 -21.40 20.20
N GLU A 126 -4.70 -20.60 21.26
CA GLU A 126 -5.43 -19.33 21.38
C GLU A 126 -5.10 -18.37 20.22
N LYS A 127 -3.84 -18.33 19.79
CA LYS A 127 -3.41 -17.51 18.64
C LYS A 127 -3.95 -18.10 17.35
N LEU A 128 -3.87 -19.40 17.16
CA LEU A 128 -4.42 -20.10 15.98
C LEU A 128 -5.93 -19.86 15.85
N ALA A 129 -6.67 -19.95 16.94
CA ALA A 129 -8.09 -19.67 16.95
C ALA A 129 -8.42 -18.23 16.53
N ARG A 130 -7.65 -17.24 17.04
CA ARG A 130 -7.78 -15.84 16.63
C ARG A 130 -7.48 -15.63 15.14
N VAL A 131 -6.43 -16.27 14.62
CA VAL A 131 -6.07 -16.20 13.20
C VAL A 131 -7.18 -16.81 12.35
N ARG A 132 -7.68 -17.99 12.71
CA ARG A 132 -8.76 -18.68 12.02
C ARG A 132 -10.03 -17.82 11.94
N THR A 133 -10.49 -17.32 13.08
CA THR A 133 -11.65 -16.41 13.15
C THR A 133 -11.44 -15.15 12.29
N LYS A 134 -10.21 -14.62 12.30
CA LYS A 134 -9.91 -13.42 11.50
C LYS A 134 -9.86 -13.72 10.01
N TYR A 135 -9.27 -14.84 9.61
CA TYR A 135 -9.26 -15.32 8.22
C TYR A 135 -10.68 -15.52 7.70
N GLU A 136 -11.51 -16.30 8.41
CA GLU A 136 -12.91 -16.54 8.04
C GLU A 136 -13.65 -15.22 7.80
N ARG A 137 -13.55 -14.30 8.75
CA ARG A 137 -14.19 -13.00 8.64
C ARG A 137 -13.68 -12.16 7.47
N LEU A 138 -12.39 -12.18 7.17
CA LEU A 138 -11.83 -11.41 6.05
C LEU A 138 -12.18 -12.05 4.70
N SER A 139 -12.13 -13.38 4.60
CA SER A 139 -12.48 -14.13 3.39
C SER A 139 -13.96 -14.00 3.03
N GLU A 140 -14.83 -13.73 4.01
CA GLU A 140 -16.25 -13.49 3.78
C GLU A 140 -16.51 -12.20 2.99
N PHE A 141 -15.78 -11.11 3.25
CA PHE A 141 -16.15 -9.82 2.65
C PHE A 141 -15.03 -9.08 1.91
N TRP A 142 -13.73 -9.37 2.16
CA TRP A 142 -12.67 -8.67 1.44
C TRP A 142 -12.71 -8.94 -0.06
N PRO A 143 -12.83 -10.20 -0.52
CA PRO A 143 -12.87 -10.49 -1.96
C PRO A 143 -14.02 -9.80 -2.70
N GLU A 144 -15.13 -9.55 -1.99
CA GLU A 144 -16.32 -8.90 -2.57
C GLU A 144 -16.26 -7.36 -2.54
N LYS A 145 -15.65 -6.78 -1.48
CA LYS A 145 -15.75 -5.35 -1.21
C LYS A 145 -14.46 -4.57 -1.43
N VAL A 146 -13.31 -5.22 -1.28
CA VAL A 146 -12.01 -4.58 -1.42
C VAL A 146 -11.52 -4.70 -2.86
N CYS A 147 -11.36 -3.57 -3.54
CA CYS A 147 -10.86 -3.54 -4.92
C CYS A 147 -9.36 -3.79 -4.99
N HIS A 148 -8.61 -3.17 -4.05
CA HIS A 148 -7.16 -3.32 -3.97
C HIS A 148 -6.71 -3.34 -2.51
N VAL A 149 -5.60 -4.05 -2.25
CA VAL A 149 -4.84 -3.97 -1.01
C VAL A 149 -3.42 -3.55 -1.34
N ALA A 150 -2.96 -2.46 -0.75
CA ALA A 150 -1.56 -2.07 -0.80
C ALA A 150 -0.87 -2.52 0.50
N LEU A 151 -0.03 -3.54 0.43
CA LEU A 151 0.85 -3.91 1.53
C LEU A 151 1.98 -2.88 1.58
N ILE A 152 2.13 -2.23 2.73
CA ILE A 152 3.02 -1.10 2.92
C ILE A 152 4.35 -1.60 3.47
N VAL A 153 5.41 -1.40 2.72
CA VAL A 153 6.77 -1.78 3.10
C VAL A 153 7.63 -0.53 3.21
N MET A 154 8.32 -0.37 4.34
CA MET A 154 9.48 0.50 4.41
C MET A 154 10.68 -0.30 3.88
N ARG A 155 11.18 0.05 2.71
CA ARG A 155 12.31 -0.60 2.06
C ARG A 155 13.61 0.13 2.40
N ARG A 156 14.57 -0.61 2.92
CA ARG A 156 15.88 -0.09 3.23
C ARG A 156 16.76 0.03 1.99
N GLN A 157 17.58 1.07 1.91
CA GLN A 157 18.58 1.16 0.86
C GLN A 157 19.56 -0.02 0.95
N ALA A 158 19.93 -0.58 -0.21
CA ALA A 158 20.85 -1.73 -0.27
C ALA A 158 22.22 -1.38 0.35
N LEU A 159 22.73 -0.16 0.07
CA LEU A 159 24.00 0.31 0.63
C LEU A 159 23.76 0.92 2.01
N PRO A 160 24.44 0.39 3.07
CA PRO A 160 24.25 0.86 4.46
C PRO A 160 24.53 2.36 4.64
N ASP A 161 25.53 2.91 3.94
CA ASP A 161 25.89 4.33 3.96
C ASP A 161 24.86 5.28 3.33
N LYS A 162 23.88 4.72 2.62
CA LYS A 162 22.75 5.45 2.02
C LYS A 162 21.50 5.39 2.88
N ARG A 163 21.53 4.65 3.99
CA ARG A 163 20.37 4.49 4.89
C ARG A 163 20.25 5.69 5.81
N MET A 164 19.05 6.16 5.99
CA MET A 164 18.70 7.09 7.07
C MET A 164 18.31 6.30 8.33
N PRO A 165 18.24 6.94 9.50
CA PRO A 165 17.69 6.31 10.70
C PRO A 165 16.34 5.62 10.39
N GLU A 166 16.14 4.41 10.91
CA GLU A 166 14.95 3.60 10.61
C GLU A 166 13.64 4.36 10.89
N TRP A 167 13.59 5.09 12.01
CA TRP A 167 12.41 5.86 12.38
C TRP A 167 12.10 6.99 11.36
N GLU A 168 13.10 7.61 10.75
CA GLU A 168 12.89 8.64 9.71
C GLU A 168 12.30 8.02 8.45
N GLU A 169 12.78 6.85 8.04
CA GLU A 169 12.28 6.14 6.87
C GLU A 169 10.86 5.59 7.11
N MET A 170 10.56 5.14 8.33
CA MET A 170 9.19 4.80 8.74
C MET A 170 8.26 6.02 8.67
N CYS A 171 8.68 7.16 9.19
CA CYS A 171 7.91 8.41 9.12
C CYS A 171 7.69 8.87 7.68
N ALA A 172 8.72 8.80 6.83
CA ALA A 172 8.60 9.13 5.41
C ALA A 172 7.59 8.21 4.70
N THR A 173 7.64 6.90 4.99
CA THR A 173 6.66 5.94 4.48
C THR A 173 5.24 6.25 4.99
N ALA A 174 5.09 6.63 6.25
CA ALA A 174 3.78 7.03 6.80
C ALA A 174 3.23 8.31 6.12
N CYS A 175 4.09 9.29 5.83
CA CYS A 175 3.73 10.48 5.06
C CYS A 175 3.26 10.09 3.64
N SER A 176 3.92 9.12 3.01
CA SER A 176 3.54 8.60 1.69
C SER A 176 2.14 7.97 1.72
N VAL A 177 1.84 7.17 2.74
CA VAL A 177 0.48 6.61 2.95
C VAL A 177 -0.55 7.71 3.19
N GLN A 178 -0.22 8.76 3.94
CA GLN A 178 -1.14 9.88 4.16
C GLN A 178 -1.45 10.63 2.85
N ASN A 179 -0.46 10.86 1.98
CA ASN A 179 -0.68 11.47 0.67
C ASN A 179 -1.60 10.61 -0.20
N MET A 180 -1.35 9.29 -0.24
CA MET A 180 -2.22 8.33 -0.91
C MET A 180 -3.67 8.41 -0.40
N HIS A 181 -3.85 8.50 0.92
CA HIS A 181 -5.17 8.58 1.54
C HIS A 181 -5.88 9.90 1.27
N LEU A 182 -5.17 11.02 1.23
CA LEU A 182 -5.73 12.32 0.85
C LEU A 182 -6.19 12.30 -0.61
N MET A 183 -5.40 11.70 -1.51
CA MET A 183 -5.78 11.54 -2.91
C MET A 183 -7.02 10.65 -3.05
N ALA A 184 -7.08 9.51 -2.35
CA ALA A 184 -8.28 8.67 -2.31
C ALA A 184 -9.52 9.47 -1.87
N THR A 185 -9.38 10.25 -0.79
CA THR A 185 -10.46 11.10 -0.26
C THR A 185 -10.94 12.13 -1.30
N SER A 186 -10.02 12.77 -2.02
CA SER A 186 -10.38 13.77 -3.06
C SER A 186 -11.12 13.16 -4.25
N MET A 187 -10.96 11.86 -4.47
CA MET A 187 -11.63 11.10 -5.53
C MET A 187 -12.90 10.37 -5.03
N GLY A 188 -13.28 10.54 -3.76
CA GLY A 188 -14.42 9.81 -3.17
C GLY A 188 -14.17 8.32 -2.94
N ILE A 189 -12.91 7.89 -2.93
CA ILE A 189 -12.50 6.50 -2.74
C ILE A 189 -12.24 6.25 -1.24
N GLY A 190 -12.71 5.11 -0.74
CA GLY A 190 -12.46 4.66 0.62
C GLY A 190 -11.07 4.10 0.81
N GLY A 191 -10.46 4.43 1.95
CA GLY A 191 -9.17 3.92 2.35
C GLY A 191 -9.11 3.57 3.83
N TYR A 192 -8.43 2.48 4.18
CA TYR A 192 -8.21 2.08 5.56
C TYR A 192 -6.84 1.45 5.75
N TRP A 193 -5.99 2.11 6.53
CA TRP A 193 -4.69 1.57 6.92
C TRP A 193 -4.83 0.76 8.22
N SER A 194 -4.43 -0.50 8.19
CA SER A 194 -4.41 -1.41 9.33
C SER A 194 -3.04 -2.03 9.49
N SER A 195 -2.56 -2.13 10.74
CA SER A 195 -1.27 -2.75 11.09
C SER A 195 -1.23 -4.27 10.90
N GLN A 196 -2.38 -4.92 10.65
CA GLN A 196 -2.48 -6.38 10.44
C GLN A 196 -1.83 -7.23 11.57
N THR A 197 -1.94 -6.79 12.80
CA THR A 197 -1.33 -7.46 13.98
C THR A 197 -1.80 -8.90 14.18
N TRP A 198 -2.89 -9.30 13.54
CA TRP A 198 -3.41 -10.67 13.60
C TRP A 198 -2.49 -11.70 12.95
N CYS A 199 -1.66 -11.28 11.98
CA CYS A 199 -0.73 -12.13 11.24
C CYS A 199 0.74 -11.68 11.38
N LYS A 200 1.08 -11.06 12.51
CA LYS A 200 2.41 -10.49 12.75
C LYS A 200 3.51 -11.52 12.58
N GLU A 201 3.36 -12.71 13.17
CA GLU A 201 4.37 -13.77 13.13
C GLU A 201 4.63 -14.24 11.69
N ALA A 202 3.58 -14.38 10.88
CA ALA A 202 3.71 -14.69 9.46
C ALA A 202 4.46 -13.57 8.72
N TRP A 203 4.12 -12.30 8.97
CA TRP A 203 4.76 -11.16 8.35
C TRP A 203 6.25 -11.01 8.68
N GLU A 204 6.69 -11.49 9.83
CA GLU A 204 8.09 -11.51 10.26
C GLU A 204 8.87 -12.73 9.72
N SER A 205 8.17 -13.70 9.08
CA SER A 205 8.78 -14.93 8.57
C SER A 205 9.49 -14.76 7.23
N GLU A 206 10.42 -15.66 6.96
CA GLU A 206 11.11 -15.78 5.67
C GLU A 206 10.13 -16.06 4.53
N ASP A 207 9.16 -16.97 4.74
CA ASP A 207 8.18 -17.36 3.73
C ASP A 207 7.40 -16.15 3.20
N VAL A 208 6.95 -15.24 4.09
CA VAL A 208 6.21 -14.03 3.67
C VAL A 208 7.15 -13.04 2.99
N ARG A 209 8.40 -12.92 3.45
CA ARG A 209 9.40 -12.06 2.82
C ARG A 209 9.70 -12.51 1.40
N GLU A 210 9.88 -13.79 1.19
CA GLU A 210 10.06 -14.39 -0.12
C GLU A 210 8.83 -14.18 -1.01
N TYR A 211 7.64 -14.47 -0.49
CA TYR A 211 6.37 -14.26 -1.20
C TYR A 211 6.19 -12.80 -1.66
N LEU A 212 6.60 -11.84 -0.84
CA LEU A 212 6.49 -10.41 -1.14
C LEU A 212 7.72 -9.84 -1.87
N ASN A 213 8.77 -10.63 -2.07
CA ASN A 213 10.06 -10.21 -2.62
C ASN A 213 10.63 -8.98 -1.88
N ILE A 214 10.71 -9.08 -0.55
CA ILE A 214 11.28 -8.06 0.34
C ILE A 214 12.45 -8.62 1.14
N SER A 215 13.39 -7.76 1.52
CA SER A 215 14.58 -8.15 2.26
C SER A 215 14.34 -8.30 3.76
N GLN A 216 15.30 -8.91 4.47
CA GLN A 216 15.30 -9.01 5.95
C GLN A 216 15.29 -7.64 6.63
N GLU A 217 15.90 -6.65 6.00
CA GLU A 217 16.03 -5.28 6.51
C GLU A 217 14.73 -4.44 6.32
N ASP A 218 13.86 -4.89 5.41
CA ASP A 218 12.61 -4.19 5.11
C ASP A 218 11.58 -4.42 6.22
N LYS A 219 10.67 -3.45 6.43
CA LYS A 219 9.62 -3.53 7.45
C LYS A 219 8.24 -3.46 6.82
N LEU A 220 7.41 -4.45 7.09
CA LEU A 220 5.98 -4.36 6.79
C LEU A 220 5.31 -3.44 7.82
N LEU A 221 4.68 -2.36 7.34
CA LEU A 221 4.04 -1.34 8.18
C LEU A 221 2.51 -1.44 8.20
N GLY A 222 1.95 -2.38 7.47
CA GLY A 222 0.51 -2.59 7.43
C GLY A 222 -0.02 -2.84 6.04
N ALA A 223 -1.33 -2.92 5.95
CA ALA A 223 -2.08 -3.02 4.71
C ALA A 223 -3.05 -1.85 4.58
N PHE A 224 -3.06 -1.19 3.44
CA PHE A 224 -4.02 -0.16 3.10
C PHE A 224 -5.05 -0.75 2.13
N THR A 225 -6.26 -0.94 2.61
CA THR A 225 -7.37 -1.42 1.77
C THR A 225 -8.02 -0.26 1.05
N ILE A 226 -8.44 -0.50 -0.19
CA ILE A 226 -9.01 0.48 -1.11
C ILE A 226 -10.32 -0.09 -1.65
N GLY A 227 -11.38 0.68 -1.59
CA GLY A 227 -12.70 0.26 -2.10
C GLY A 227 -13.60 1.44 -2.41
N GLU A 228 -14.64 1.17 -3.17
CA GLU A 228 -15.68 2.14 -3.46
C GLU A 228 -16.53 2.41 -2.22
N VAL A 229 -16.90 3.67 -2.02
CA VAL A 229 -17.75 4.10 -0.90
C VAL A 229 -19.02 4.75 -1.44
N ASN A 230 -20.16 4.41 -0.84
CA ASN A 230 -21.40 5.08 -1.19
C ASN A 230 -21.31 6.58 -0.84
N PRO A 231 -21.47 7.50 -1.82
CA PRO A 231 -21.36 8.93 -1.59
C PRO A 231 -22.31 9.49 -0.54
N SER A 232 -23.42 8.80 -0.28
CA SER A 232 -24.41 9.20 0.75
C SER A 232 -23.96 8.85 2.18
N THR A 233 -22.91 8.02 2.36
CA THR A 233 -22.45 7.60 3.68
C THR A 233 -21.74 8.73 4.40
N LYS A 234 -22.25 9.08 5.58
CA LYS A 234 -21.67 10.15 6.42
C LYS A 234 -20.77 9.56 7.49
N PHE A 235 -19.48 9.84 7.40
CA PHE A 235 -18.51 9.48 8.43
C PHE A 235 -18.26 10.65 9.37
N ARG A 236 -18.38 10.42 10.68
CA ARG A 236 -18.10 11.41 11.70
C ARG A 236 -16.77 11.12 12.38
N SER A 237 -16.06 12.17 12.78
CA SER A 237 -14.83 12.06 13.56
C SER A 237 -14.71 13.27 14.49
N THR A 238 -14.23 13.02 15.69
CA THR A 238 -13.88 14.07 16.66
C THR A 238 -12.37 14.11 16.86
N ARG A 239 -11.86 15.26 17.25
CA ARG A 239 -10.47 15.45 17.66
C ARG A 239 -10.48 16.24 18.96
N ARG A 240 -9.52 15.95 19.83
CA ARG A 240 -9.22 16.82 20.96
C ARG A 240 -8.72 18.17 20.43
N PRO A 241 -8.89 19.27 21.18
CA PRO A 241 -8.28 20.54 20.78
C PRO A 241 -6.77 20.40 20.63
N ILE A 242 -6.21 20.99 19.58
CA ILE A 242 -4.77 20.84 19.31
C ILE A 242 -3.92 21.49 20.42
N LEU A 243 -4.45 22.53 21.06
CA LEU A 243 -3.75 23.23 22.13
C LEU A 243 -3.47 22.36 23.36
N ASP A 244 -4.25 21.28 23.57
CA ASP A 244 -3.97 20.29 24.63
C ASP A 244 -2.65 19.53 24.40
N SER A 245 -2.07 19.65 23.21
CA SER A 245 -0.84 18.96 22.78
C SER A 245 0.27 19.93 22.34
N VAL A 246 0.13 21.23 22.67
CA VAL A 246 1.08 22.28 22.29
C VAL A 246 1.50 23.07 23.50
N GLU A 247 2.81 23.22 23.68
CA GLU A 247 3.41 24.08 24.68
C GLU A 247 4.09 25.26 23.98
N PHE A 248 3.68 26.50 24.34
CA PHE A 248 4.32 27.71 23.85
C PHE A 248 5.36 28.18 24.88
N ARG A 249 6.60 28.35 24.45
CA ARG A 249 7.67 28.96 25.25
C ARG A 249 8.02 30.30 24.62
N SER A 250 7.70 31.39 25.32
CA SER A 250 8.13 32.77 25.00
C SER A 250 9.19 33.19 26.00
N ASN A 251 10.29 33.74 25.56
CA ASN A 251 11.32 34.38 26.41
C ASN A 251 10.80 35.71 26.92
#